data_e81471ac81d4af2ca74464ac2ec6a40f
#
_entry.id   e81471ac81d4af2ca74464ac2ec6a40f
#
_cell.length_a   1.000
_cell.length_b   1.000
_cell.length_c   1.000
_cell.angle_alpha   90.00
_cell.angle_beta   90.00
_cell.angle_gamma   90.00
#
_symmetry.space_group_name_H-M   'P 1'
#
loop_
_entity.id
_entity.type
_entity.pdbx_description
1 polymer ?
#
loop_
_entity_poly.entity_id
_entity_poly.type
_entity_poly.pdbx_seq_one_letter_code
_entity_poly.pdbx_strand_id
1 'polypeptide(L)'
;MAKATRKNRKNNRLDLSAIGRRIRELRGFDMTQAEFARSVGVTQSYLSALERGEKEAGAAVLLAISREFGKSVDWLLTGQTQK
;
A
#
# COMPACT_ATOMS: atom_id res chain seq x y z
N MET A 1 -19.71 -23.89 1.19
CA MET A 1 -19.83 -22.66 0.72
C MET A 1 -19.72 -21.58 1.70
N ALA A 2 -20.63 -21.42 2.54
CA ALA A 2 -20.61 -20.32 3.48
C ALA A 2 -19.43 -20.38 4.41
N LYS A 3 -18.95 -21.55 4.72
CA LYS A 3 -17.82 -21.68 5.57
C LYS A 3 -16.57 -21.15 4.97
N ALA A 4 -16.35 -21.45 3.72
CA ALA A 4 -15.18 -20.97 3.04
C ALA A 4 -15.19 -19.45 3.01
N THR A 5 -16.34 -18.88 2.80
CA THR A 5 -16.45 -17.42 2.76
C THR A 5 -16.06 -16.82 4.09
N ARG A 6 -16.47 -17.41 5.15
CA ARG A 6 -16.16 -16.90 6.46
C ARG A 6 -14.67 -16.96 6.76
N LYS A 7 -14.03 -18.05 6.41
CA LYS A 7 -12.62 -18.17 6.59
C LYS A 7 -11.87 -17.14 5.77
N ASN A 8 -12.29 -16.97 4.55
CA ASN A 8 -11.66 -15.99 3.68
C ASN A 8 -11.75 -14.59 4.23
N ARG A 9 -12.83 -14.28 4.91
CA ARG A 9 -12.98 -12.97 5.47
C ARG A 9 -11.89 -12.67 6.48
N LYS A 10 -11.53 -13.63 7.30
CA LYS A 10 -10.46 -13.44 8.25
C LYS A 10 -9.13 -13.26 7.55
N ASN A 11 -8.91 -14.05 6.52
CA ASN A 11 -7.65 -14.00 5.80
C ASN A 11 -7.52 -12.79 4.90
N ASN A 12 -8.62 -12.10 4.67
CA ASN A 12 -8.60 -10.92 3.82
C ASN A 12 -8.30 -9.65 4.56
N ARG A 13 -8.05 -9.76 5.84
CA ARG A 13 -7.73 -8.58 6.61
C ARG A 13 -6.37 -8.05 6.20
N LEU A 14 -6.29 -6.77 5.93
CA LEU A 14 -5.05 -6.15 5.52
C LEU A 14 -4.20 -5.80 6.74
N ASP A 15 -2.89 -5.92 6.55
CA ASP A 15 -1.94 -5.51 7.57
C ASP A 15 -1.45 -4.12 7.19
N LEU A 16 -2.09 -3.10 7.73
CA LEU A 16 -1.80 -1.73 7.34
C LEU A 16 -0.38 -1.30 7.68
N SER A 17 0.16 -1.81 8.77
CA SER A 17 1.54 -1.48 9.11
C SER A 17 2.52 -2.04 8.10
N ALA A 18 2.27 -3.25 7.64
CA ALA A 18 3.13 -3.87 6.65
C ALA A 18 3.03 -3.15 5.31
N ILE A 19 1.82 -2.77 4.93
CA ILE A 19 1.61 -2.01 3.70
C ILE A 19 2.34 -0.68 3.78
N GLY A 20 2.23 0.00 4.91
CA GLY A 20 2.92 1.26 5.10
C GLY A 20 4.42 1.12 4.99
N ARG A 21 4.96 0.04 5.55
CA ARG A 21 6.39 -0.23 5.46
C ARG A 21 6.82 -0.43 4.01
N ARG A 22 6.02 -1.15 3.22
CA ARG A 22 6.35 -1.37 1.82
C ARG A 22 6.35 -0.07 1.03
N ILE A 23 5.38 0.79 1.32
CA ILE A 23 5.32 2.10 0.67
C ILE A 23 6.57 2.90 1.02
N ARG A 24 6.97 2.86 2.28
CA ARG A 24 8.14 3.57 2.70
C ARG A 24 9.40 3.02 2.03
N GLU A 25 9.46 1.71 1.84
CA GLU A 25 10.58 1.10 1.14
C GLU A 25 10.68 1.61 -0.28
N LEU A 26 9.55 1.75 -0.95
CA LEU A 26 9.57 2.26 -2.33
C LEU A 26 10.07 3.68 -2.38
N ARG A 27 9.73 4.46 -1.37
CA ARG A 27 10.20 5.83 -1.31
C ARG A 27 11.71 5.91 -1.17
N GLY A 28 12.28 5.02 -0.37
CA GLY A 28 13.72 4.95 -0.20
C GLY A 28 14.29 6.16 0.49
N PHE A 29 15.59 6.35 0.33
CA PHE A 29 16.29 7.46 0.97
C PHE A 29 16.37 8.69 0.10
N ASP A 30 16.20 8.53 -1.20
CA ASP A 30 16.41 9.62 -2.14
C ASP A 30 15.20 10.52 -2.32
N MET A 31 14.07 10.09 -1.85
CA MET A 31 12.82 10.79 -2.10
C MET A 31 12.18 11.19 -0.78
N THR A 32 11.77 12.44 -0.66
CA THR A 32 11.05 12.88 0.53
C THR A 32 9.60 12.42 0.46
N GLN A 33 8.92 12.46 1.61
CA GLN A 33 7.50 12.15 1.63
C GLN A 33 6.72 13.10 0.72
N ALA A 34 7.11 14.39 0.71
CA ALA A 34 6.42 15.36 -0.13
C ALA A 34 6.57 15.03 -1.61
N GLU A 35 7.76 14.61 -2.00
CA GLU A 35 7.99 14.25 -3.40
C GLU A 35 7.20 13.02 -3.81
N PHE A 36 7.21 12.00 -2.95
CA PHE A 36 6.45 10.78 -3.21
C PHE A 36 4.96 11.09 -3.30
N ALA A 37 4.47 11.86 -2.33
CA ALA A 37 3.04 12.20 -2.30
C ALA A 37 2.64 12.93 -3.59
N ARG A 38 3.49 13.85 -4.04
CA ARG A 38 3.19 14.56 -5.27
C ARG A 38 3.16 13.64 -6.46
N SER A 39 4.08 12.69 -6.51
CA SER A 39 4.16 11.79 -7.67
C SER A 39 2.95 10.89 -7.79
N VAL A 40 2.28 10.58 -6.69
CA VAL A 40 1.12 9.72 -6.75
C VAL A 40 -0.19 10.45 -6.46
N GLY A 41 -0.12 11.78 -6.36
CA GLY A 41 -1.33 12.60 -6.31
C GLY A 41 -2.03 12.65 -4.96
N VAL A 42 -1.30 12.55 -3.86
CA VAL A 42 -1.90 12.65 -2.54
C VAL A 42 -1.17 13.71 -1.73
N THR A 43 -1.73 14.05 -0.57
CA THR A 43 -1.07 14.98 0.32
C THR A 43 0.01 14.28 1.11
N GLN A 44 0.98 15.05 1.59
CA GLN A 44 2.02 14.49 2.44
C GLN A 44 1.42 13.93 3.73
N SER A 45 0.43 14.60 4.30
CA SER A 45 -0.22 14.11 5.51
C SER A 45 -0.85 12.74 5.31
N TYR A 46 -1.52 12.57 4.17
CA TYR A 46 -2.14 11.29 3.87
C TYR A 46 -1.07 10.21 3.72
N LEU A 47 -0.01 10.52 2.98
CA LEU A 47 1.07 9.56 2.81
C LEU A 47 1.71 9.19 4.15
N SER A 48 1.92 10.19 4.99
CA SER A 48 2.49 9.94 6.31
C SER A 48 1.63 8.97 7.10
N ALA A 49 0.30 9.17 7.06
CA ALA A 49 -0.61 8.26 7.75
C ALA A 49 -0.55 6.86 7.17
N LEU A 50 -0.42 6.75 5.84
CA LEU A 50 -0.29 5.44 5.21
C LEU A 50 0.97 4.72 5.68
N GLU A 51 2.09 5.45 5.73
CA GLU A 51 3.35 4.84 6.13
C GLU A 51 3.34 4.39 7.58
N ARG A 52 2.55 5.06 8.41
CA ARG A 52 2.43 4.66 9.82
C ARG A 52 1.37 3.59 10.04
N GLY A 53 0.67 3.17 8.99
CA GLY A 53 -0.35 2.15 9.13
C GLY A 53 -1.63 2.64 9.76
N GLU A 54 -1.87 3.95 9.72
CA GLU A 54 -3.04 4.54 10.34
C GLU A 54 -4.23 4.64 9.41
N LYS A 55 -4.00 4.50 8.12
CA LYS A 55 -5.06 4.57 7.13
C LYS A 55 -4.89 3.51 6.08
N GLU A 56 -6.00 3.15 5.48
CA GLU A 56 -6.01 2.19 4.38
C GLU A 56 -5.88 2.96 3.08
N ALA A 57 -4.99 2.54 2.21
CA ALA A 57 -4.81 3.20 0.94
C ALA A 57 -5.99 2.90 0.03
N GLY A 58 -6.52 3.92 -0.61
CA GLY A 58 -7.60 3.74 -1.57
C GLY A 58 -7.10 3.06 -2.83
N ALA A 59 -8.04 2.52 -3.59
CA ALA A 59 -7.69 1.79 -4.80
C ALA A 59 -6.94 2.64 -5.80
N ALA A 60 -7.36 3.89 -5.97
CA ALA A 60 -6.70 4.78 -6.93
C ALA A 60 -5.27 5.06 -6.53
N VAL A 61 -5.02 5.21 -5.24
CA VAL A 61 -3.68 5.48 -4.74
C VAL A 61 -2.80 4.25 -4.94
N LEU A 62 -3.33 3.07 -4.65
CA LEU A 62 -2.58 1.84 -4.86
C LEU A 62 -2.19 1.68 -6.32
N LEU A 63 -3.12 1.98 -7.22
CA LEU A 63 -2.83 1.89 -8.64
C LEU A 63 -1.75 2.88 -9.04
N ALA A 64 -1.83 4.10 -8.53
CA ALA A 64 -0.85 5.12 -8.85
C ALA A 64 0.55 4.72 -8.38
N ILE A 65 0.64 4.18 -7.16
CA ILE A 65 1.92 3.72 -6.63
C ILE A 65 2.46 2.57 -7.47
N SER A 66 1.58 1.64 -7.82
CA SER A 66 1.96 0.49 -8.62
C SER A 66 2.57 0.93 -9.94
N ARG A 67 1.93 1.87 -10.62
CA ARG A 67 2.39 2.32 -11.92
C ARG A 67 3.67 3.16 -11.84
N GLU A 68 3.74 3.99 -10.81
CA GLU A 68 4.88 4.88 -10.67
C GLU A 68 6.15 4.12 -10.32
N PHE A 69 6.04 3.09 -9.50
CA PHE A 69 7.20 2.40 -8.97
C PHE A 69 7.39 0.98 -9.48
N GLY A 70 6.51 0.53 -10.36
CA GLY A 70 6.69 -0.77 -10.99
C GLY A 70 6.48 -1.96 -10.09
N LYS A 71 5.65 -1.81 -9.07
CA LYS A 71 5.30 -2.92 -8.18
C LYS A 71 3.83 -3.23 -8.31
N SER A 72 3.47 -4.49 -8.23
CA SER A 72 2.08 -4.85 -8.35
C SER A 72 1.29 -4.42 -7.12
N VAL A 73 0.00 -4.20 -7.31
CA VAL A 73 -0.87 -3.91 -6.18
C VAL A 73 -0.88 -5.09 -5.21
N ASP A 74 -0.81 -6.30 -5.77
CA ASP A 74 -0.75 -7.49 -4.94
C ASP A 74 0.45 -7.46 -4.00
N TRP A 75 1.61 -7.08 -4.53
CA TRP A 75 2.79 -6.98 -3.69
C TRP A 75 2.61 -5.91 -2.61
N LEU A 76 2.01 -4.78 -2.98
CA LEU A 76 1.79 -3.72 -2.01
C LEU A 76 0.93 -4.20 -0.85
N LEU A 77 -0.08 -4.99 -1.15
CA LEU A 77 -1.03 -5.43 -0.14
C LEU A 77 -0.57 -6.65 0.64
N THR A 78 0.17 -7.55 0.01
CA THR A 78 0.50 -8.83 0.65
C THR A 78 1.99 -9.07 0.82
N GLY A 79 2.82 -8.35 0.09
CA GLY A 79 4.25 -8.58 0.11
C GLY A 79 4.70 -9.74 -0.74
N GLN A 80 3.80 -10.34 -1.50
CA GLN A 80 4.14 -11.50 -2.31
C GLN A 80 4.34 -11.11 -3.75
N THR A 81 5.38 -11.67 -4.34
CA THR A 81 5.70 -11.42 -5.72
C THR A 81 4.99 -12.42 -6.60
N GLN A 82 4.37 -11.89 -7.66
CA GLN A 82 3.71 -12.75 -8.62
C GLN A 82 4.69 -13.26 -9.64
N LYS A 83 4.50 -14.49 -10.04
CA LYS A 83 5.39 -15.06 -11.03
C LYS A 83 4.93 -14.90 -12.45
#